data_ba2c5877ebee237f743b16a2d5481f63
#
_entry.id   ba2c5877ebee237f743b16a2d5481f63
#
_cell.length_a   1.000
_cell.length_b   1.000
_cell.length_c   1.000
_cell.angle_alpha   90.00
_cell.angle_beta   90.00
_cell.angle_gamma   90.00
#
_symmetry.space_group_name_H-M   'P 1'
#
loop_
_entity.id
_entity.type
_entity.pdbx_description
1 polymer ?
#
loop_
_entity_poly.entity_id
_entity_poly.type
_entity_poly.pdbx_seq_one_letter_code
_entity_poly.pdbx_strand_id
1 'polypeptide(L)'
;MRYELYYWPTIQGRGEFVRLALEEAGADYVDVARRRGKRGVPAMMTLIEGARIARPPFVPPFLRAGKLVIGQTANILLYLGGRLGLAPRDEAGRLWVHQLQLTITDLVVLIHDTHHPITGYLYYEEQRAAAKLATKHFWRHRLPKFLRYFERVLDKSGGPYVLGRKLSYVDLSLFQILEGLRYAFPKRMKRF
;
A
#
# COMPACT_ATOMS: atom_id res chain seq x y z
N MET A 1 16.61 4.50 -14.67
CA MET A 1 16.97 4.92 -13.28
C MET A 1 16.64 3.75 -12.38
N ARG A 2 17.57 3.35 -11.55
CA ARG A 2 17.34 2.27 -10.58
C ARG A 2 16.72 2.83 -9.31
N TYR A 3 15.63 2.21 -8.84
CA TYR A 3 14.96 2.56 -7.59
C TYR A 3 15.46 1.70 -6.44
N GLU A 4 15.39 2.21 -5.21
CA GLU A 4 15.66 1.47 -3.98
C GLU A 4 14.42 1.52 -3.10
N LEU A 5 13.75 0.37 -2.92
CA LEU A 5 12.61 0.25 -2.02
C LEU A 5 13.09 -0.22 -0.65
N TYR A 6 12.61 0.42 0.39
CA TYR A 6 12.90 0.10 1.78
C TYR A 6 11.60 -0.27 2.50
N TYR A 7 11.46 -1.53 2.85
CA TYR A 7 10.34 -2.05 3.64
C TYR A 7 10.74 -3.31 4.38
N TRP A 8 10.01 -3.67 5.44
CA TRP A 8 10.28 -4.87 6.24
C TRP A 8 10.32 -6.12 5.37
N PRO A 9 11.38 -6.97 5.49
CA PRO A 9 11.62 -8.05 4.52
C PRO A 9 10.68 -9.24 4.67
N THR A 10 10.08 -9.43 5.85
CA THR A 10 9.32 -10.63 6.22
C THR A 10 7.81 -10.49 5.97
N ILE A 11 7.33 -9.31 5.63
CA ILE A 11 5.91 -9.04 5.40
C ILE A 11 5.66 -8.35 4.06
N GLN A 12 4.50 -8.60 3.47
CA GLN A 12 4.03 -7.87 2.30
C GLN A 12 3.64 -6.43 2.68
N GLY A 13 2.65 -6.30 3.55
CA GLY A 13 2.19 -5.04 4.15
C GLY A 13 2.10 -3.87 3.17
N ARG A 14 2.41 -2.68 3.66
CA ARG A 14 2.36 -1.46 2.84
C ARG A 14 3.43 -1.38 1.74
N GLY A 15 4.50 -2.18 1.82
CA GLY A 15 5.54 -2.24 0.79
C GLY A 15 5.08 -2.94 -0.48
N GLU A 16 4.12 -3.86 -0.39
CA GLU A 16 3.67 -4.64 -1.53
C GLU A 16 2.96 -3.80 -2.60
N PHE A 17 2.23 -2.77 -2.20
CA PHE A 17 1.64 -1.81 -3.14
C PHE A 17 2.69 -1.17 -4.06
N VAL A 18 3.86 -0.86 -3.49
CA VAL A 18 4.98 -0.27 -4.24
C VAL A 18 5.67 -1.32 -5.10
N ARG A 19 5.86 -2.56 -4.58
CA ARG A 19 6.44 -3.67 -5.35
C ARG A 19 5.60 -3.95 -6.59
N LEU A 20 4.29 -4.11 -6.44
CA LEU A 20 3.39 -4.36 -7.56
C LEU A 20 3.49 -3.29 -8.64
N ALA A 21 3.58 -2.01 -8.27
CA ALA A 21 3.74 -0.93 -9.23
C ALA A 21 5.10 -0.98 -9.96
N LEU A 22 6.17 -1.33 -9.26
CA LEU A 22 7.51 -1.46 -9.86
C LEU A 22 7.61 -2.69 -10.77
N GLU A 23 7.06 -3.83 -10.35
CA GLU A 23 7.03 -5.08 -11.12
C GLU A 23 6.16 -4.94 -12.39
N GLU A 24 4.94 -4.40 -12.27
CA GLU A 24 4.04 -4.18 -13.41
C GLU A 24 4.67 -3.30 -14.48
N ALA A 25 5.42 -2.29 -14.06
CA ALA A 25 6.11 -1.39 -14.97
C ALA A 25 7.47 -1.94 -15.49
N GLY A 26 7.90 -3.11 -15.07
CA GLY A 26 9.23 -3.65 -15.40
C GLY A 26 10.38 -2.73 -14.94
N ALA A 27 10.19 -2.01 -13.82
CA ALA A 27 11.17 -1.03 -13.35
C ALA A 27 12.39 -1.71 -12.72
N ASP A 28 13.60 -1.21 -13.03
CA ASP A 28 14.81 -1.66 -12.32
C ASP A 28 14.80 -1.15 -10.89
N TYR A 29 14.70 -2.07 -9.92
CA TYR A 29 14.73 -1.71 -8.51
C TYR A 29 15.41 -2.74 -7.62
N VAL A 30 15.70 -2.35 -6.40
CA VAL A 30 16.23 -3.18 -5.33
C VAL A 30 15.31 -3.07 -4.12
N ASP A 31 14.84 -4.21 -3.62
CA ASP A 31 14.23 -4.31 -2.29
C ASP A 31 15.35 -4.41 -1.25
N VAL A 32 15.75 -3.26 -0.69
CA VAL A 32 16.99 -3.13 0.07
C VAL A 32 16.98 -3.96 1.33
N ALA A 33 15.90 -3.92 2.11
CA ALA A 33 15.86 -4.62 3.39
C ALA A 33 15.87 -6.15 3.25
N ARG A 34 15.58 -6.70 2.06
CA ARG A 34 15.70 -8.13 1.75
C ARG A 34 17.14 -8.58 1.48
N ARG A 35 18.08 -7.64 1.39
CA ARG A 35 19.50 -7.98 1.25
C ARG A 35 20.10 -8.50 2.56
N ARG A 36 21.16 -9.29 2.45
CA ARG A 36 21.84 -9.86 3.60
C ARG A 36 22.77 -8.85 4.29
N GLY A 37 22.94 -9.02 5.60
CA GLY A 37 23.91 -8.32 6.42
C GLY A 37 23.68 -6.80 6.47
N LYS A 38 24.77 -6.03 6.56
CA LYS A 38 24.72 -4.55 6.71
C LYS A 38 24.00 -3.81 5.58
N ARG A 39 23.81 -4.45 4.41
CA ARG A 39 23.13 -3.88 3.24
C ARG A 39 21.62 -4.09 3.24
N GLY A 40 21.06 -4.80 4.21
CA GLY A 40 19.64 -5.08 4.39
C GLY A 40 18.95 -4.12 5.37
N VAL A 41 18.29 -4.66 6.39
CA VAL A 41 17.60 -3.88 7.42
C VAL A 41 18.48 -2.80 8.06
N PRO A 42 19.78 -3.05 8.40
CA PRO A 42 20.62 -1.98 8.95
C PRO A 42 20.79 -0.78 8.02
N ALA A 43 20.85 -0.98 6.69
CA ALA A 43 20.91 0.12 5.73
C ALA A 43 19.60 0.94 5.73
N MET A 44 18.44 0.27 5.88
CA MET A 44 17.15 0.94 6.03
C MET A 44 17.10 1.79 7.29
N MET A 45 17.53 1.24 8.44
CA MET A 45 17.52 1.96 9.72
C MET A 45 18.45 3.18 9.71
N THR A 46 19.63 3.06 9.08
CA THR A 46 20.55 4.19 8.90
C THR A 46 19.90 5.37 8.19
N LEU A 47 18.99 5.12 7.24
CA LEU A 47 18.27 6.18 6.54
C LEU A 47 17.15 6.79 7.39
N ILE A 48 16.49 6.01 8.23
CA ILE A 48 15.43 6.48 9.12
C ILE A 48 16.00 7.34 10.26
N GLU A 49 17.09 6.86 10.86
CA GLU A 49 17.70 7.45 12.06
C GLU A 49 18.80 8.48 11.73
N GLY A 50 19.23 8.51 10.48
CA GLY A 50 20.40 9.27 10.05
C GLY A 50 20.17 10.78 9.96
N ALA A 51 20.95 11.55 10.71
CA ALA A 51 20.95 13.01 10.70
C ALA A 51 21.35 13.65 9.35
N ARG A 52 21.82 12.88 8.39
CA ARG A 52 22.33 13.37 7.08
C ARG A 52 21.26 13.56 6.00
N ILE A 53 20.02 13.11 6.26
CA ILE A 53 18.93 13.23 5.28
C ILE A 53 18.12 14.48 5.62
N ALA A 54 18.14 15.46 4.72
CA ALA A 54 17.42 16.72 4.89
C ALA A 54 15.88 16.54 5.01
N ARG A 55 15.35 15.46 4.43
CA ARG A 55 13.91 15.13 4.46
C ARG A 55 13.76 13.65 4.81
N PRO A 56 13.90 13.26 6.09
CA PRO A 56 13.88 11.87 6.51
C PRO A 56 12.47 11.26 6.35
N PRO A 57 12.36 9.98 5.97
CA PRO A 57 11.10 9.26 6.04
C PRO A 57 10.76 8.97 7.50
N PHE A 58 9.49 9.04 7.84
CA PHE A 58 9.03 8.73 9.22
C PHE A 58 9.19 7.24 9.54
N VAL A 59 8.70 6.37 8.65
CA VAL A 59 8.77 4.90 8.75
C VAL A 59 8.74 4.28 7.35
N PRO A 60 9.09 2.98 7.19
CA PRO A 60 8.90 2.29 5.93
C PRO A 60 7.39 2.11 5.60
N PRO A 61 6.99 2.04 4.30
CA PRO A 61 7.86 2.05 3.16
C PRO A 61 8.35 3.45 2.79
N PHE A 62 9.57 3.49 2.26
CA PHE A 62 10.05 4.65 1.53
C PHE A 62 10.85 4.20 0.29
N LEU A 63 10.88 5.08 -0.70
CA LEU A 63 11.55 4.87 -1.97
C LEU A 63 12.69 5.88 -2.12
N ARG A 64 13.86 5.42 -2.54
CA ARG A 64 14.93 6.28 -3.00
C ARG A 64 15.00 6.27 -4.52
N ALA A 65 14.95 7.45 -5.12
CA ALA A 65 15.04 7.69 -6.55
C ALA A 65 16.15 8.71 -6.82
N GLY A 66 17.37 8.23 -7.01
CA GLY A 66 18.56 9.09 -7.08
C GLY A 66 18.79 9.80 -5.75
N LYS A 67 18.67 11.16 -5.76
CA LYS A 67 18.81 11.99 -4.55
C LYS A 67 17.51 12.17 -3.74
N LEU A 68 16.36 11.78 -4.31
CA LEU A 68 15.06 11.91 -3.64
C LEU A 68 14.83 10.73 -2.71
N VAL A 69 14.33 11.01 -1.51
CA VAL A 69 13.76 10.03 -0.58
C VAL A 69 12.28 10.37 -0.41
N ILE A 70 11.41 9.41 -0.69
CA ILE A 70 9.95 9.60 -0.77
C ILE A 70 9.32 8.61 0.20
N GLY A 71 8.70 9.09 1.24
CA GLY A 71 7.92 8.30 2.19
C GLY A 71 6.43 8.26 1.83
N GLN A 72 5.67 7.42 2.55
CA GLN A 72 4.24 7.19 2.40
C GLN A 72 3.85 6.48 1.10
N THR A 73 3.20 5.32 1.23
CA THR A 73 2.80 4.47 0.09
C THR A 73 2.07 5.26 -1.00
N ALA A 74 1.06 6.05 -0.63
CA ALA A 74 0.29 6.83 -1.59
C ALA A 74 1.15 7.88 -2.33
N ASN A 75 2.08 8.52 -1.63
CA ASN A 75 3.00 9.50 -2.22
C ASN A 75 4.05 8.83 -3.13
N ILE A 76 4.54 7.66 -2.76
CA ILE A 76 5.43 6.86 -3.61
C ILE A 76 4.71 6.47 -4.91
N LEU A 77 3.47 6.00 -4.81
CA LEU A 77 2.66 5.60 -5.96
C LEU A 77 2.31 6.79 -6.86
N LEU A 78 2.01 7.96 -6.28
CA LEU A 78 1.83 9.21 -7.04
C LEU A 78 3.09 9.55 -7.85
N TYR A 79 4.26 9.44 -7.22
CA TYR A 79 5.55 9.69 -7.87
C TYR A 79 5.84 8.69 -8.99
N LEU A 80 5.66 7.39 -8.73
CA LEU A 80 5.93 6.33 -9.69
C LEU A 80 4.91 6.34 -10.84
N GLY A 81 3.63 6.56 -10.54
CA GLY A 81 2.55 6.52 -11.51
C GLY A 81 2.76 7.42 -12.71
N GLY A 82 3.17 8.67 -12.47
CA GLY A 82 3.47 9.61 -13.55
C GLY A 82 4.72 9.26 -14.37
N ARG A 83 5.67 8.52 -13.80
CA ARG A 83 6.94 8.15 -14.45
C ARG A 83 6.89 6.82 -15.17
N LEU A 84 6.08 5.91 -14.67
CA LEU A 84 6.01 4.53 -15.13
C LEU A 84 4.74 4.25 -15.97
N GLY A 85 3.96 5.29 -16.29
CA GLY A 85 2.75 5.13 -17.11
C GLY A 85 1.56 4.52 -16.37
N LEU A 86 1.60 4.44 -15.04
CA LEU A 86 0.56 3.88 -14.17
C LEU A 86 -0.40 4.95 -13.62
N ALA A 87 -0.40 6.16 -14.21
CA ALA A 87 -1.32 7.25 -13.90
C ALA A 87 -1.58 8.09 -15.15
N PRO A 88 -2.71 8.83 -15.22
CA PRO A 88 -2.97 9.82 -16.27
C PRO A 88 -1.91 10.91 -16.33
N ARG A 89 -1.76 11.51 -17.51
CA ARG A 89 -0.82 12.64 -17.69
C ARG A 89 -1.43 13.98 -17.26
N ASP A 90 -2.73 14.13 -17.42
CA ASP A 90 -3.46 15.34 -17.03
C ASP A 90 -3.63 15.44 -15.50
N GLU A 91 -3.79 16.66 -15.02
CA GLU A 91 -3.88 16.93 -13.58
C GLU A 91 -5.14 16.34 -12.95
N ALA A 92 -6.28 16.48 -13.59
CA ALA A 92 -7.56 15.98 -13.06
C ALA A 92 -7.52 14.45 -12.90
N GLY A 93 -6.99 13.73 -13.89
CA GLY A 93 -6.81 12.29 -13.82
C GLY A 93 -5.82 11.88 -12.74
N ARG A 94 -4.70 12.62 -12.55
CA ARG A 94 -3.76 12.33 -11.46
C ARG A 94 -4.39 12.54 -10.09
N LEU A 95 -5.15 13.62 -9.91
CA LEU A 95 -5.87 13.89 -8.66
C LEU A 95 -6.91 12.81 -8.38
N TRP A 96 -7.62 12.36 -9.41
CA TRP A 96 -8.60 11.29 -9.29
C TRP A 96 -7.98 9.98 -8.81
N VAL A 97 -6.93 9.47 -9.46
CA VAL A 97 -6.29 8.23 -9.02
C VAL A 97 -5.61 8.40 -7.65
N HIS A 98 -5.09 9.58 -7.34
CA HIS A 98 -4.53 9.84 -6.01
C HIS A 98 -5.59 9.84 -4.91
N GLN A 99 -6.77 10.44 -5.16
CA GLN A 99 -7.92 10.37 -4.25
C GLN A 99 -8.34 8.92 -3.97
N LEU A 100 -8.43 8.08 -5.01
CA LEU A 100 -8.74 6.67 -4.85
C LEU A 100 -7.68 5.94 -4.01
N GLN A 101 -6.40 6.24 -4.24
CA GLN A 101 -5.29 5.66 -3.46
C GLN A 101 -5.33 6.10 -1.99
N LEU A 102 -5.67 7.33 -1.69
CA LEU A 102 -5.85 7.81 -0.31
C LEU A 102 -7.02 7.06 0.37
N THR A 103 -8.12 6.83 -0.36
CA THR A 103 -9.24 6.01 0.14
C THR A 103 -8.80 4.57 0.45
N ILE A 104 -7.92 3.98 -0.37
CA ILE A 104 -7.32 2.67 -0.08
C ILE A 104 -6.42 2.75 1.16
N THR A 105 -5.67 3.82 1.33
CA THR A 105 -4.81 4.01 2.51
C THR A 105 -5.63 3.99 3.81
N ASP A 106 -6.79 4.64 3.82
CA ASP A 106 -7.73 4.59 4.96
C ASP A 106 -8.22 3.16 5.22
N LEU A 107 -8.54 2.42 4.15
CA LEU A 107 -8.96 1.02 4.28
C LEU A 107 -7.85 0.13 4.85
N VAL A 108 -6.59 0.35 4.46
CA VAL A 108 -5.42 -0.38 5.01
C VAL A 108 -5.31 -0.21 6.52
N VAL A 109 -5.55 1.00 7.05
CA VAL A 109 -5.55 1.24 8.50
C VAL A 109 -6.64 0.42 9.17
N LEU A 110 -7.85 0.45 8.64
CA LEU A 110 -8.98 -0.31 9.19
C LEU A 110 -8.77 -1.83 9.14
N ILE A 111 -8.10 -2.34 8.09
CA ILE A 111 -7.72 -3.75 8.01
C ILE A 111 -6.68 -4.08 9.10
N HIS A 112 -5.67 -3.23 9.27
CA HIS A 112 -4.66 -3.40 10.32
C HIS A 112 -5.31 -3.46 11.71
N ASP A 113 -6.26 -2.59 11.99
CA ASP A 113 -6.97 -2.51 13.27
C ASP A 113 -7.88 -3.71 13.55
N THR A 114 -8.16 -4.56 12.56
CA THR A 114 -8.84 -5.85 12.83
C THR A 114 -7.98 -6.82 13.64
N HIS A 115 -6.66 -6.63 13.66
CA HIS A 115 -5.70 -7.46 14.39
C HIS A 115 -4.99 -6.70 15.51
N HIS A 116 -4.77 -5.39 15.32
CA HIS A 116 -4.03 -4.53 16.25
C HIS A 116 -4.81 -3.25 16.62
N PRO A 117 -6.04 -3.38 17.20
CA PRO A 117 -6.93 -2.23 17.44
C PRO A 117 -6.48 -1.32 18.58
N ILE A 118 -5.70 -1.82 19.54
CA ILE A 118 -5.20 -1.03 20.67
C ILE A 118 -3.87 -0.39 20.30
N THR A 119 -2.92 -1.21 19.84
CA THR A 119 -1.59 -0.74 19.40
C THR A 119 -0.86 -1.78 18.57
N GLY A 120 -0.02 -1.35 17.62
CA GLY A 120 0.88 -2.23 16.86
C GLY A 120 2.04 -2.83 17.67
N TYR A 121 2.25 -2.40 18.92
CA TYR A 121 3.28 -2.94 19.83
C TYR A 121 2.84 -4.20 20.59
N LEU A 122 1.52 -4.47 20.65
CA LEU A 122 0.97 -5.69 21.24
C LEU A 122 0.77 -6.77 20.18
N TYR A 123 1.04 -8.01 20.53
CA TYR A 123 0.65 -9.15 19.69
C TYR A 123 -0.87 -9.33 19.67
N TYR A 124 -1.37 -10.01 18.65
CA TYR A 124 -2.82 -10.28 18.51
C TYR A 124 -3.40 -10.97 19.76
N GLU A 125 -2.65 -11.89 20.36
CA GLU A 125 -3.04 -12.67 21.54
C GLU A 125 -3.32 -11.77 22.75
N GLU A 126 -2.58 -10.67 22.89
CA GLU A 126 -2.69 -9.73 24.02
C GLU A 126 -3.90 -8.79 23.89
N GLN A 127 -4.42 -8.62 22.68
CA GLN A 127 -5.55 -7.73 22.38
C GLN A 127 -6.72 -8.44 21.67
N ARG A 128 -6.81 -9.75 21.78
CA ARG A 128 -7.78 -10.62 21.07
C ARG A 128 -9.23 -10.17 21.23
N ALA A 129 -9.65 -9.77 22.43
CA ALA A 129 -11.02 -9.34 22.67
C ALA A 129 -11.37 -8.06 21.87
N ALA A 130 -10.50 -7.07 21.92
CA ALA A 130 -10.64 -5.83 21.14
C ALA A 130 -10.58 -6.11 19.64
N ALA A 131 -9.66 -6.97 19.17
CA ALA A 131 -9.53 -7.36 17.78
C ALA A 131 -10.80 -8.05 17.25
N LYS A 132 -11.44 -8.93 18.02
CA LYS A 132 -12.72 -9.56 17.66
C LYS A 132 -13.84 -8.52 17.51
N LEU A 133 -13.91 -7.53 18.41
CA LEU A 133 -14.90 -6.46 18.34
C LEU A 133 -14.65 -5.56 17.11
N ALA A 134 -13.42 -5.10 16.91
CA ALA A 134 -13.02 -4.30 15.75
C ALA A 134 -13.34 -5.04 14.44
N THR A 135 -12.99 -6.32 14.33
CA THR A 135 -13.28 -7.17 13.16
C THR A 135 -14.80 -7.27 12.91
N LYS A 136 -15.62 -7.45 13.95
CA LYS A 136 -17.09 -7.49 13.80
C LYS A 136 -17.63 -6.21 13.17
N HIS A 137 -17.21 -5.04 13.66
CA HIS A 137 -17.65 -3.73 13.15
C HIS A 137 -17.06 -3.43 11.76
N PHE A 138 -15.82 -3.82 11.50
CA PHE A 138 -15.19 -3.70 10.19
C PHE A 138 -16.03 -4.41 9.10
N TRP A 139 -16.37 -5.69 9.31
CA TRP A 139 -17.15 -6.49 8.37
C TRP A 139 -18.60 -6.02 8.23
N ARG A 140 -19.20 -5.53 9.29
CA ARG A 140 -20.62 -5.10 9.26
C ARG A 140 -20.81 -3.74 8.62
N HIS A 141 -19.90 -2.79 8.86
CA HIS A 141 -20.12 -1.38 8.54
C HIS A 141 -19.08 -0.78 7.61
N ARG A 142 -17.81 -1.13 7.79
CA ARG A 142 -16.73 -0.43 7.07
C ARG A 142 -16.43 -1.05 5.72
N LEU A 143 -16.06 -2.32 5.68
CA LEU A 143 -15.69 -3.01 4.44
C LEU A 143 -16.78 -2.90 3.36
N PRO A 144 -18.09 -3.14 3.63
CA PRO A 144 -19.12 -3.03 2.61
C PRO A 144 -19.24 -1.61 2.01
N LYS A 145 -18.93 -0.57 2.79
CA LYS A 145 -18.92 0.81 2.28
C LYS A 145 -17.81 1.03 1.26
N PHE A 146 -16.60 0.54 1.55
CA PHE A 146 -15.46 0.66 0.63
C PHE A 146 -15.67 -0.19 -0.63
N LEU A 147 -16.11 -1.44 -0.49
CA LEU A 147 -16.33 -2.31 -1.65
C LEU A 147 -17.39 -1.72 -2.60
N ARG A 148 -18.54 -1.29 -2.08
CA ARG A 148 -19.58 -0.61 -2.89
C ARG A 148 -19.09 0.69 -3.53
N TYR A 149 -18.19 1.42 -2.88
CA TYR A 149 -17.60 2.61 -3.48
C TYR A 149 -16.74 2.25 -4.69
N PHE A 150 -15.82 1.29 -4.55
CA PHE A 150 -14.95 0.87 -5.65
C PHE A 150 -15.70 0.13 -6.77
N GLU A 151 -16.73 -0.65 -6.44
CA GLU A 151 -17.65 -1.23 -7.42
C GLU A 151 -18.27 -0.14 -8.29
N ARG A 152 -18.86 0.90 -7.69
CA ARG A 152 -19.40 2.04 -8.46
C ARG A 152 -18.34 2.79 -9.27
N VAL A 153 -17.10 2.87 -8.79
CA VAL A 153 -16.00 3.47 -9.56
C VAL A 153 -15.72 2.65 -10.80
N LEU A 154 -15.63 1.32 -10.67
CA LEU A 154 -15.42 0.40 -11.78
C LEU A 154 -16.59 0.42 -12.77
N ASP A 155 -17.83 0.35 -12.30
CA ASP A 155 -19.03 0.44 -13.15
C ASP A 155 -19.03 1.72 -14.00
N LYS A 156 -18.67 2.86 -13.38
CA LYS A 156 -18.64 4.15 -14.08
C LYS A 156 -17.43 4.33 -14.98
N SER A 157 -16.38 3.53 -14.83
CA SER A 157 -15.17 3.63 -15.63
C SER A 157 -15.37 3.16 -17.09
N GLY A 158 -16.36 2.31 -17.32
CA GLY A 158 -16.66 1.72 -18.62
C GLY A 158 -15.64 0.68 -19.10
N GLY A 159 -14.86 0.09 -18.19
CA GLY A 159 -13.87 -0.93 -18.53
C GLY A 159 -13.43 -1.76 -17.33
N PRO A 160 -12.41 -2.62 -17.50
CA PRO A 160 -11.95 -3.52 -16.45
C PRO A 160 -11.16 -2.84 -15.32
N TYR A 161 -10.78 -1.58 -15.48
CA TYR A 161 -9.93 -0.84 -14.54
C TYR A 161 -10.61 0.47 -14.11
N VAL A 162 -10.14 1.08 -13.03
CA VAL A 162 -10.68 2.36 -12.53
C VAL A 162 -10.58 3.52 -13.53
N LEU A 163 -9.74 3.39 -14.55
CA LEU A 163 -9.57 4.31 -15.67
C LEU A 163 -10.08 3.72 -17.01
N GLY A 164 -11.08 2.86 -16.97
CA GLY A 164 -11.61 2.21 -18.14
C GLY A 164 -10.69 1.11 -18.66
N ARG A 165 -10.01 1.34 -19.78
CA ARG A 165 -9.12 0.34 -20.40
C ARG A 165 -7.66 0.46 -19.97
N LYS A 166 -7.31 1.46 -19.16
CA LYS A 166 -5.93 1.70 -18.75
C LYS A 166 -5.73 1.30 -17.28
N LEU A 167 -4.82 0.36 -17.06
CA LEU A 167 -4.39 -0.03 -15.73
C LEU A 167 -3.67 1.13 -15.04
N SER A 168 -3.91 1.30 -13.76
CA SER A 168 -3.26 2.29 -12.90
C SER A 168 -2.70 1.64 -11.62
N TYR A 169 -1.90 2.36 -10.88
CA TYR A 169 -1.42 1.89 -9.58
C TYR A 169 -2.57 1.66 -8.57
N VAL A 170 -3.74 2.25 -8.79
CA VAL A 170 -4.93 2.02 -7.96
C VAL A 170 -5.48 0.62 -8.15
N ASP A 171 -5.50 0.12 -9.40
CA ASP A 171 -5.96 -1.24 -9.71
C ASP A 171 -5.07 -2.29 -9.03
N LEU A 172 -3.74 -2.08 -9.07
CA LEU A 172 -2.77 -2.90 -8.36
C LEU A 172 -2.96 -2.85 -6.85
N SER A 173 -3.31 -1.67 -6.33
CA SER A 173 -3.60 -1.49 -4.91
C SER A 173 -4.90 -2.19 -4.50
N LEU A 174 -5.95 -2.15 -5.32
CA LEU A 174 -7.19 -2.89 -5.08
C LEU A 174 -6.95 -4.40 -5.12
N PHE A 175 -6.15 -4.88 -6.07
CA PHE A 175 -5.72 -6.28 -6.12
C PHE A 175 -5.07 -6.70 -4.80
N GLN A 176 -4.08 -5.94 -4.32
CA GLN A 176 -3.39 -6.24 -3.06
C GLN A 176 -4.34 -6.24 -1.85
N ILE A 177 -5.30 -5.32 -1.79
CA ILE A 177 -6.32 -5.30 -0.74
C ILE A 177 -7.16 -6.58 -0.76
N LEU A 178 -7.63 -6.99 -1.94
CA LEU A 178 -8.47 -8.17 -2.06
C LEU A 178 -7.72 -9.44 -1.70
N GLU A 179 -6.48 -9.60 -2.17
CA GLU A 179 -5.63 -10.74 -1.80
C GLU A 179 -5.29 -10.75 -0.32
N GLY A 180 -4.99 -9.59 0.27
CA GLY A 180 -4.79 -9.46 1.71
C GLY A 180 -6.02 -9.85 2.53
N LEU A 181 -7.21 -9.45 2.10
CA LEU A 181 -8.48 -9.83 2.74
C LEU A 181 -8.77 -11.34 2.57
N ARG A 182 -8.48 -11.93 1.41
CA ARG A 182 -8.59 -13.38 1.18
C ARG A 182 -7.67 -14.17 2.10
N TYR A 183 -6.44 -13.69 2.28
CA TYR A 183 -5.48 -14.29 3.21
C TYR A 183 -5.93 -14.17 4.67
N ALA A 184 -6.31 -12.97 5.12
CA ALA A 184 -6.67 -12.72 6.51
C ALA A 184 -8.03 -13.33 6.91
N PHE A 185 -8.98 -13.40 5.96
CA PHE A 185 -10.37 -13.82 6.23
C PHE A 185 -10.89 -14.83 5.18
N PRO A 186 -10.21 -15.97 4.96
CA PRO A 186 -10.50 -16.87 3.85
C PRO A 186 -11.94 -17.41 3.85
N LYS A 187 -12.51 -17.71 5.03
CA LYS A 187 -13.88 -18.20 5.16
C LYS A 187 -14.94 -17.14 4.82
N ARG A 188 -14.66 -15.86 5.12
CA ARG A 188 -15.58 -14.76 4.82
C ARG A 188 -15.52 -14.33 3.37
N MET A 189 -14.31 -14.24 2.83
CA MET A 189 -14.09 -13.84 1.43
C MET A 189 -14.60 -14.85 0.40
N LYS A 190 -14.84 -16.11 0.79
CA LYS A 190 -15.51 -17.09 -0.10
C LYS A 190 -16.97 -16.76 -0.43
N ARG A 191 -17.57 -15.78 0.25
CA ARG A 191 -18.97 -15.35 0.07
C ARG A 191 -19.10 -14.12 -0.83
N PHE A 192 -17.98 -13.56 -1.28
CA PHE A 192 -17.82 -12.47 -2.23
C PHE A 192 -17.11 -12.97 -3.51
#